data_aa201112edff7722f793e94881d7be75
#
_entry.id   aa201112edff7722f793e94881d7be75
#
_cell.length_a   1.000
_cell.length_b   1.000
_cell.length_c   1.000
_cell.angle_alpha   90.00
_cell.angle_beta   90.00
_cell.angle_gamma   90.00
#
_symmetry.space_group_name_H-M   'P 1'
#
loop_
_entity.id
_entity.type
_entity.pdbx_description
1 polymer ?
#
loop_
_entity_poly.entity_id
_entity_poly.type
_entity_poly.pdbx_seq_one_letter_code
_entity_poly.pdbx_strand_id
1 'polypeptide(L)'
;FPLFMLGFGVLAGLWPFHTWSPDGHVAAPTAVSMVHAGVLMKLGAYGIIRVGFTILPDGAQAWAPVLIGLATVNVVYGAISAMGQRDLKYVVGYSSVSHMGIVLMGLATLNPIGLSGAVLQMFSHGVMTALFFTIVGAVYDRAHIRDMTVLNGLAKRMRVTTIFFVIVGLTSLGLPGLSGFVAELLVFIGVFRTYPVLAILAVIAAAITAVYILRMLAMAFFGPPDKDPRWEHLHDASGREVAAASILTLAIVFVGIYPAPLLRVINSGVTTLLNGMKL
;
A
#
# COMPACT_ATOMS: atom_id res chain seq x y z
N PHE A 1 14.16 22.32 3.93
CA PHE A 1 13.26 21.19 4.05
C PHE A 1 12.37 21.00 2.81
N PRO A 2 11.66 21.99 2.23
CA PRO A 2 10.72 21.78 1.13
C PRO A 2 11.33 21.09 -0.10
N LEU A 3 12.57 21.37 -0.45
CA LEU A 3 13.24 20.71 -1.57
C LEU A 3 13.46 19.20 -1.30
N PHE A 4 13.85 18.84 -0.08
CA PHE A 4 13.93 17.43 0.31
C PHE A 4 12.56 16.77 0.37
N MET A 5 11.55 17.46 0.92
CA MET A 5 10.17 16.98 0.94
C MET A 5 9.65 16.72 -0.47
N LEU A 6 9.91 17.60 -1.43
CA LEU A 6 9.50 17.41 -2.82
C LEU A 6 10.28 16.28 -3.49
N GLY A 7 11.63 16.29 -3.41
CA GLY A 7 12.46 15.27 -4.06
C GLY A 7 12.16 13.85 -3.56
N PHE A 8 12.12 13.64 -2.26
CA PHE A 8 11.75 12.35 -1.68
C PHE A 8 10.25 12.08 -1.81
N GLY A 9 9.41 13.13 -1.82
CA GLY A 9 7.99 13.03 -2.08
C GLY A 9 7.68 12.50 -3.49
N VAL A 10 8.39 12.98 -4.51
CA VAL A 10 8.32 12.42 -5.87
C VAL A 10 8.58 10.93 -5.84
N LEU A 11 9.66 10.49 -5.18
CA LEU A 11 10.01 9.08 -5.05
C LEU A 11 8.96 8.28 -4.27
N ALA A 12 8.32 8.89 -3.26
CA ALA A 12 7.23 8.28 -2.50
C ALA A 12 5.90 8.24 -3.25
N GLY A 13 5.79 8.91 -4.39
CA GLY A 13 4.55 9.03 -5.16
C GLY A 13 3.61 10.11 -4.62
N LEU A 14 4.15 11.21 -4.08
CA LEU A 14 3.38 12.35 -3.56
C LEU A 14 2.67 13.10 -4.69
N TRP A 15 1.38 13.38 -4.52
CA TRP A 15 0.63 14.25 -5.41
C TRP A 15 1.22 15.68 -5.41
N PRO A 16 1.34 16.34 -6.58
CA PRO A 16 0.88 15.94 -7.93
C PRO A 16 1.89 15.11 -8.74
N PHE A 17 3.05 14.77 -8.18
CA PHE A 17 4.17 14.11 -8.89
C PHE A 17 4.12 12.58 -8.84
N HIS A 18 2.95 11.97 -8.63
CA HIS A 18 2.75 10.53 -8.40
C HIS A 18 2.56 9.70 -9.68
N THR A 19 2.28 10.34 -10.82
CA THR A 19 1.80 9.65 -12.05
C THR A 19 2.78 8.61 -12.59
N TRP A 20 4.08 8.84 -12.42
CA TRP A 20 5.13 7.90 -12.82
C TRP A 20 4.99 6.54 -12.13
N SER A 21 4.43 6.49 -10.92
CA SER A 21 4.36 5.27 -10.12
C SER A 21 3.36 4.25 -10.67
N PRO A 22 2.07 4.55 -10.90
CA PRO A 22 1.16 3.62 -11.56
C PRO A 22 1.63 3.20 -12.95
N ASP A 23 2.09 4.13 -13.78
CA ASP A 23 2.58 3.84 -15.13
C ASP A 23 3.82 2.96 -15.11
N GLY A 24 4.77 3.26 -14.22
CA GLY A 24 5.96 2.45 -14.01
C GLY A 24 5.65 1.03 -13.54
N HIS A 25 4.69 0.85 -12.65
CA HIS A 25 4.24 -0.48 -12.21
C HIS A 25 3.63 -1.30 -13.36
N VAL A 26 2.84 -0.66 -14.21
CA VAL A 26 2.16 -1.32 -15.32
C VAL A 26 3.13 -1.73 -16.42
N ALA A 27 4.08 -0.84 -16.75
CA ALA A 27 5.10 -1.08 -17.78
C ALA A 27 6.16 -2.11 -17.36
N ALA A 28 6.48 -2.17 -16.07
CA ALA A 28 7.54 -3.03 -15.55
C ALA A 28 7.18 -4.53 -15.54
N PRO A 29 8.17 -5.43 -15.69
CA PRO A 29 7.99 -6.85 -15.39
C PRO A 29 7.56 -7.07 -13.93
N THR A 30 6.89 -8.19 -13.64
CA THR A 30 6.31 -8.49 -12.32
C THR A 30 7.31 -8.33 -11.17
N ALA A 31 8.50 -8.91 -11.28
CA ALA A 31 9.54 -8.82 -10.25
C ALA A 31 9.97 -7.37 -9.98
N VAL A 32 10.08 -6.55 -11.03
CA VAL A 32 10.42 -5.14 -10.90
C VAL A 32 9.28 -4.37 -10.23
N SER A 33 8.02 -4.64 -10.59
CA SER A 33 6.86 -4.02 -9.92
C SER A 33 6.80 -4.36 -8.43
N MET A 34 7.16 -5.61 -8.04
CA MET A 34 7.25 -6.03 -6.63
C MET A 34 8.26 -5.20 -5.84
N VAL A 35 9.49 -5.04 -6.38
CA VAL A 35 10.56 -4.27 -5.72
C VAL A 35 10.24 -2.77 -5.75
N HIS A 36 9.70 -2.27 -6.84
CA HIS A 36 9.33 -0.88 -7.02
C HIS A 36 8.29 -0.45 -5.97
N ALA A 37 7.16 -1.16 -5.90
CA ALA A 37 6.13 -0.87 -4.91
C ALA A 37 6.56 -1.29 -3.49
N GLY A 38 7.20 -2.44 -3.35
CA GLY A 38 7.56 -2.99 -2.06
C GLY A 38 8.65 -2.20 -1.32
N VAL A 39 9.64 -1.67 -2.04
CA VAL A 39 10.84 -1.05 -1.47
C VAL A 39 11.05 0.38 -1.96
N LEU A 40 11.09 0.61 -3.27
CA LEU A 40 11.57 1.87 -3.84
C LEU A 40 10.75 3.09 -3.35
N MET A 41 9.43 3.02 -3.38
CA MET A 41 8.57 4.11 -2.88
C MET A 41 8.82 4.41 -1.40
N LYS A 42 9.18 3.41 -0.58
CA LYS A 42 9.48 3.57 0.84
C LYS A 42 10.79 4.29 1.09
N LEU A 43 11.75 4.21 0.17
CA LEU A 43 12.98 5.01 0.23
C LEU A 43 12.66 6.51 0.19
N GLY A 44 11.61 6.92 -0.52
CA GLY A 44 11.13 8.31 -0.49
C GLY A 44 10.66 8.72 0.92
N ALA A 45 9.76 7.96 1.53
CA ALA A 45 9.30 8.23 2.89
C ALA A 45 10.45 8.14 3.91
N TYR A 46 11.34 7.16 3.78
CA TYR A 46 12.54 7.03 4.61
C TYR A 46 13.48 8.23 4.46
N GLY A 47 13.65 8.75 3.24
CA GLY A 47 14.45 9.95 2.97
C GLY A 47 13.88 11.19 3.67
N ILE A 48 12.55 11.35 3.70
CA ILE A 48 11.91 12.43 4.47
C ILE A 48 12.23 12.30 5.97
N ILE A 49 12.14 11.08 6.53
CA ILE A 49 12.47 10.83 7.94
C ILE A 49 13.97 11.07 8.19
N ARG A 50 14.82 10.36 7.46
CA ARG A 50 16.24 10.25 7.79
C ARG A 50 17.05 11.48 7.42
N VAL A 51 16.67 12.17 6.34
CA VAL A 51 17.35 13.38 5.87
C VAL A 51 16.55 14.61 6.27
N GLY A 52 15.28 14.67 5.88
CA GLY A 52 14.42 15.82 6.09
C GLY A 52 14.26 16.16 7.58
N PHE A 53 13.75 15.24 8.37
CA PHE A 53 13.46 15.49 9.78
C PHE A 53 14.72 15.58 10.65
N THR A 54 15.74 14.76 10.35
CA THR A 54 16.96 14.74 11.17
C THR A 54 17.84 15.97 10.95
N ILE A 55 17.95 16.45 9.70
CA ILE A 55 18.86 17.58 9.37
C ILE A 55 18.15 18.93 9.50
N LEU A 56 16.84 18.98 9.23
CA LEU A 56 16.06 20.21 9.16
C LEU A 56 14.78 20.13 9.99
N PRO A 57 14.87 19.91 11.33
CA PRO A 57 13.71 19.70 12.20
C PRO A 57 12.75 20.90 12.22
N ASP A 58 13.25 22.13 12.30
CA ASP A 58 12.41 23.34 12.28
C ASP A 58 11.67 23.47 10.94
N GLY A 59 12.35 23.16 9.85
CA GLY A 59 11.75 23.13 8.51
C GLY A 59 10.68 22.03 8.40
N ALA A 60 10.89 20.88 9.02
CA ALA A 60 9.90 19.80 9.06
C ALA A 60 8.62 20.23 9.79
N GLN A 61 8.76 20.88 10.94
CA GLN A 61 7.62 21.41 11.71
C GLN A 61 6.85 22.49 10.91
N ALA A 62 7.56 23.45 10.30
CA ALA A 62 6.95 24.51 9.53
C ALA A 62 6.19 24.01 8.29
N TRP A 63 6.66 22.92 7.65
CA TRP A 63 6.08 22.38 6.42
C TRP A 63 5.17 21.16 6.63
N ALA A 64 5.02 20.66 7.86
CA ALA A 64 4.12 19.56 8.19
C ALA A 64 2.66 19.81 7.75
N PRO A 65 2.07 21.03 7.89
CA PRO A 65 0.72 21.31 7.40
C PRO A 65 0.59 21.20 5.87
N VAL A 66 1.63 21.53 5.12
CA VAL A 66 1.64 21.39 3.67
C VAL A 66 1.77 19.92 3.30
N LEU A 67 2.69 19.20 3.94
CA LEU A 67 2.88 17.76 3.69
C LEU A 67 1.60 16.97 3.95
N ILE A 68 0.90 17.23 5.07
CA ILE A 68 -0.34 16.48 5.38
C ILE A 68 -1.47 16.85 4.42
N GLY A 69 -1.56 18.09 3.96
CA GLY A 69 -2.52 18.51 2.94
C GLY A 69 -2.32 17.75 1.64
N LEU A 70 -1.09 17.72 1.11
CA LEU A 70 -0.73 16.97 -0.09
C LEU A 70 -0.95 15.46 0.09
N ALA A 71 -0.56 14.91 1.24
CA ALA A 71 -0.75 13.51 1.57
C ALA A 71 -2.24 13.13 1.65
N THR A 72 -3.10 14.02 2.15
CA THR A 72 -4.55 13.79 2.17
C THR A 72 -5.13 13.73 0.76
N VAL A 73 -4.67 14.63 -0.13
CA VAL A 73 -5.04 14.54 -1.55
C VAL A 73 -4.59 13.20 -2.13
N ASN A 74 -3.37 12.74 -1.82
CA ASN A 74 -2.86 11.44 -2.25
C ASN A 74 -3.80 10.30 -1.84
N VAL A 75 -4.22 10.28 -0.58
CA VAL A 75 -5.09 9.21 -0.03
C VAL A 75 -6.42 9.18 -0.76
N VAL A 76 -7.11 10.32 -0.85
CA VAL A 76 -8.44 10.40 -1.46
C VAL A 76 -8.38 10.21 -2.97
N TYR A 77 -7.50 10.93 -3.65
CA TYR A 77 -7.34 10.85 -5.10
C TYR A 77 -6.89 9.45 -5.54
N GLY A 78 -5.90 8.86 -4.83
CA GLY A 78 -5.41 7.53 -5.15
C GLY A 78 -6.49 6.46 -5.02
N ALA A 79 -7.32 6.52 -3.97
CA ALA A 79 -8.43 5.58 -3.77
C ALA A 79 -9.51 5.73 -4.85
N ILE A 80 -9.91 6.96 -5.19
CA ILE A 80 -10.90 7.22 -6.26
C ILE A 80 -10.34 6.79 -7.62
N SER A 81 -9.08 7.08 -7.90
CA SER A 81 -8.43 6.67 -9.14
C SER A 81 -8.33 5.16 -9.27
N ALA A 82 -7.98 4.44 -8.18
CA ALA A 82 -7.97 2.98 -8.15
C ALA A 82 -9.36 2.39 -8.43
N MET A 83 -10.42 2.99 -7.87
CA MET A 83 -11.80 2.57 -8.10
C MET A 83 -12.23 2.71 -9.57
N GLY A 84 -11.69 3.70 -10.29
CA GLY A 84 -11.97 3.92 -11.72
C GLY A 84 -11.24 2.95 -12.67
N GLN A 85 -10.23 2.22 -12.20
CA GLN A 85 -9.43 1.35 -13.07
C GLN A 85 -10.10 0.02 -13.38
N ARG A 86 -9.72 -0.57 -14.53
CA ARG A 86 -10.12 -1.92 -14.96
C ARG A 86 -8.94 -2.90 -15.04
N ASP A 87 -7.74 -2.39 -15.30
CA ASP A 87 -6.51 -3.19 -15.31
C ASP A 87 -6.04 -3.45 -13.87
N LEU A 88 -5.82 -4.72 -13.52
CA LEU A 88 -5.42 -5.14 -12.18
C LEU A 88 -4.12 -4.46 -11.71
N LYS A 89 -3.14 -4.26 -12.59
CA LYS A 89 -1.90 -3.55 -12.24
C LYS A 89 -2.14 -2.07 -11.94
N TYR A 90 -3.02 -1.39 -12.70
CA TYR A 90 -3.38 0.00 -12.44
C TYR A 90 -4.17 0.15 -11.14
N VAL A 91 -5.10 -0.79 -10.83
CA VAL A 91 -5.79 -0.78 -9.53
C VAL A 91 -4.78 -0.83 -8.39
N VAL A 92 -3.82 -1.77 -8.41
CA VAL A 92 -2.79 -1.92 -7.38
C VAL A 92 -1.84 -0.71 -7.38
N GLY A 93 -1.50 -0.17 -8.54
CA GLY A 93 -0.64 1.01 -8.67
C GLY A 93 -1.24 2.25 -8.00
N TYR A 94 -2.49 2.59 -8.30
CA TYR A 94 -3.19 3.71 -7.65
C TYR A 94 -3.53 3.43 -6.19
N SER A 95 -3.80 2.17 -5.82
CA SER A 95 -3.87 1.74 -4.43
C SER A 95 -2.58 2.07 -3.68
N SER A 96 -1.42 1.83 -4.30
CA SER A 96 -0.11 2.19 -3.72
C SER A 96 0.05 3.69 -3.51
N VAL A 97 -0.44 4.54 -4.44
CA VAL A 97 -0.47 6.00 -4.26
C VAL A 97 -1.29 6.37 -3.03
N SER A 98 -2.47 5.77 -2.84
CA SER A 98 -3.32 6.01 -1.66
C SER A 98 -2.63 5.58 -0.36
N HIS A 99 -2.10 4.37 -0.28
CA HIS A 99 -1.43 3.87 0.93
C HIS A 99 -0.13 4.62 1.25
N MET A 100 0.63 5.06 0.25
CA MET A 100 1.77 5.96 0.48
C MET A 100 1.33 7.33 0.99
N GLY A 101 0.14 7.80 0.57
CA GLY A 101 -0.50 8.96 1.18
C GLY A 101 -0.73 8.77 2.68
N ILE A 102 -1.23 7.60 3.12
CA ILE A 102 -1.39 7.26 4.54
C ILE A 102 -0.04 7.32 5.27
N VAL A 103 1.04 6.77 4.68
CA VAL A 103 2.40 6.87 5.23
C VAL A 103 2.78 8.34 5.43
N LEU A 104 2.66 9.16 4.39
CA LEU A 104 3.04 10.57 4.44
C LEU A 104 2.18 11.39 5.41
N MET A 105 0.88 11.07 5.54
CA MET A 105 0.02 11.66 6.59
C MET A 105 0.56 11.36 7.99
N GLY A 106 0.91 10.10 8.25
CA GLY A 106 1.47 9.69 9.53
C GLY A 106 2.80 10.40 9.84
N LEU A 107 3.67 10.58 8.84
CA LEU A 107 4.92 11.35 8.98
C LEU A 107 4.65 12.82 9.34
N ALA A 108 3.67 13.44 8.67
CA ALA A 108 3.34 14.84 8.88
C ALA A 108 2.71 15.15 10.25
N THR A 109 2.29 14.13 11.00
CA THR A 109 1.75 14.34 12.36
C THR A 109 2.80 14.79 13.36
N LEU A 110 4.07 14.45 13.14
CA LEU A 110 5.19 14.67 14.05
C LEU A 110 4.90 14.22 15.50
N ASN A 111 4.01 13.24 15.69
CA ASN A 111 3.72 12.65 16.99
C ASN A 111 4.10 11.16 17.02
N PRO A 112 4.36 10.59 18.22
CA PRO A 112 4.86 9.21 18.33
C PRO A 112 3.95 8.17 17.68
N ILE A 113 2.63 8.34 17.79
CA ILE A 113 1.66 7.34 17.31
C ILE A 113 1.60 7.35 15.78
N GLY A 114 1.45 8.54 15.18
CA GLY A 114 1.38 8.69 13.73
C GLY A 114 2.68 8.27 13.03
N LEU A 115 3.83 8.67 13.59
CA LEU A 115 5.14 8.27 13.06
C LEU A 115 5.35 6.75 13.16
N SER A 116 5.00 6.14 14.30
CA SER A 116 5.12 4.68 14.44
C SER A 116 4.19 3.95 13.49
N GLY A 117 2.96 4.44 13.32
CA GLY A 117 2.03 3.93 12.32
C GLY A 117 2.56 4.06 10.89
N ALA A 118 3.15 5.20 10.54
CA ALA A 118 3.73 5.45 9.23
C ALA A 118 4.87 4.47 8.91
N VAL A 119 5.80 4.26 9.85
CA VAL A 119 6.91 3.32 9.66
C VAL A 119 6.39 1.88 9.56
N LEU A 120 5.41 1.50 10.39
CA LEU A 120 4.77 0.19 10.28
C LEU A 120 4.03 0.03 8.95
N GLN A 121 3.38 1.09 8.45
CA GLN A 121 2.69 1.07 7.16
C GLN A 121 3.68 0.96 5.99
N MET A 122 4.88 1.52 6.08
CA MET A 122 5.92 1.29 5.08
C MET A 122 6.24 -0.21 4.95
N PHE A 123 6.37 -0.92 6.07
CA PHE A 123 6.60 -2.37 6.07
C PHE A 123 5.37 -3.12 5.56
N SER A 124 4.20 -2.88 6.13
CA SER A 124 2.95 -3.57 5.81
C SER A 124 2.58 -3.42 4.33
N HIS A 125 2.55 -2.18 3.84
CA HIS A 125 2.30 -1.91 2.43
C HIS A 125 3.38 -2.52 1.52
N GLY A 126 4.64 -2.56 1.97
CA GLY A 126 5.73 -3.18 1.20
C GLY A 126 5.49 -4.65 0.93
N VAL A 127 5.20 -5.42 1.98
CA VAL A 127 4.93 -6.86 1.88
C VAL A 127 3.62 -7.12 1.13
N MET A 128 2.58 -6.33 1.43
CA MET A 128 1.27 -6.41 0.79
C MET A 128 1.36 -6.21 -0.72
N THR A 129 2.01 -5.14 -1.18
CA THR A 129 2.11 -4.85 -2.63
C THR A 129 3.02 -5.82 -3.36
N ALA A 130 4.08 -6.32 -2.72
CA ALA A 130 4.88 -7.39 -3.28
C ALA A 130 4.01 -8.64 -3.54
N LEU A 131 3.15 -9.02 -2.60
CA LEU A 131 2.22 -10.14 -2.78
C LEU A 131 1.19 -9.84 -3.87
N PHE A 132 0.60 -8.64 -3.91
CA PHE A 132 -0.34 -8.25 -4.96
C PHE A 132 0.27 -8.40 -6.36
N PHE A 133 1.45 -7.82 -6.58
CA PHE A 133 2.11 -7.92 -7.88
C PHE A 133 2.52 -9.36 -8.22
N THR A 134 2.92 -10.16 -7.23
CA THR A 134 3.18 -11.60 -7.44
C THR A 134 1.95 -12.28 -8.02
N ILE A 135 0.78 -12.07 -7.42
CA ILE A 135 -0.47 -12.73 -7.83
C ILE A 135 -0.99 -12.17 -9.15
N VAL A 136 -0.99 -10.84 -9.33
CA VAL A 136 -1.40 -10.22 -10.60
C VAL A 136 -0.47 -10.65 -11.74
N GLY A 137 0.83 -10.79 -11.46
CA GLY A 137 1.79 -11.33 -12.42
C GLY A 137 1.48 -12.78 -12.78
N ALA A 138 1.23 -13.64 -11.79
CA ALA A 138 0.89 -15.03 -12.00
C ALA A 138 -0.40 -15.21 -12.84
N VAL A 139 -1.39 -14.33 -12.65
CA VAL A 139 -2.60 -14.30 -13.50
C VAL A 139 -2.23 -13.86 -14.92
N TYR A 140 -1.46 -12.78 -15.06
CA TYR A 140 -1.09 -12.25 -16.37
C TYR A 140 -0.22 -13.20 -17.20
N ASP A 141 0.73 -13.90 -16.58
CA ASP A 141 1.62 -14.84 -17.26
C ASP A 141 0.87 -16.02 -17.87
N ARG A 142 -0.33 -16.32 -17.35
CA ARG A 142 -1.19 -17.41 -17.82
C ARG A 142 -2.33 -16.95 -18.72
N ALA A 143 -3.01 -15.88 -18.34
CA ALA A 143 -4.16 -15.36 -19.06
C ALA A 143 -3.80 -14.38 -20.17
N HIS A 144 -2.61 -13.75 -20.11
CA HIS A 144 -2.15 -12.65 -20.97
C HIS A 144 -3.11 -11.44 -21.00
N ILE A 145 -4.03 -11.37 -20.03
CA ILE A 145 -5.03 -10.32 -19.86
C ILE A 145 -4.99 -9.86 -18.40
N ARG A 146 -5.16 -8.55 -18.18
CA ARG A 146 -5.24 -7.94 -16.85
C ARG A 146 -6.54 -7.18 -16.64
N ASP A 147 -7.38 -7.08 -17.67
CA ASP A 147 -8.68 -6.42 -17.56
C ASP A 147 -9.64 -7.28 -16.74
N MET A 148 -10.02 -6.80 -15.55
CA MET A 148 -10.90 -7.53 -14.64
C MET A 148 -12.32 -7.68 -15.18
N THR A 149 -12.71 -6.92 -16.22
CA THR A 149 -14.02 -7.04 -16.85
C THR A 149 -14.09 -8.24 -17.81
N VAL A 150 -12.92 -8.70 -18.27
CA VAL A 150 -12.77 -9.86 -19.13
C VAL A 150 -12.44 -11.11 -18.33
N LEU A 151 -11.62 -10.94 -17.27
CA LEU A 151 -11.33 -12.02 -16.32
C LEU A 151 -12.58 -12.33 -15.51
N ASN A 152 -12.98 -13.60 -15.44
CA ASN A 152 -14.17 -14.00 -14.70
C ASN A 152 -14.05 -15.41 -14.16
N GLY A 153 -14.49 -15.63 -12.90
CA GLY A 153 -14.57 -16.96 -12.30
C GLY A 153 -13.25 -17.69 -12.10
N LEU A 154 -12.11 -16.96 -12.00
CA LEU A 154 -10.77 -17.54 -11.84
C LEU A 154 -10.66 -18.41 -10.59
N ALA A 155 -11.47 -18.18 -9.54
CA ALA A 155 -11.46 -18.98 -8.32
C ALA A 155 -11.69 -20.48 -8.54
N LYS A 156 -12.40 -20.86 -9.59
CA LYS A 156 -12.63 -22.27 -9.91
C LYS A 156 -11.42 -22.96 -10.55
N ARG A 157 -10.58 -22.20 -11.25
CA ARG A 157 -9.42 -22.70 -12.01
C ARG A 157 -8.09 -22.47 -11.27
N MET A 158 -7.96 -21.34 -10.58
CA MET A 158 -6.75 -20.89 -9.88
C MET A 158 -7.03 -20.72 -8.38
N ARG A 159 -7.34 -21.82 -7.69
CA ARG A 159 -7.80 -21.81 -6.28
C ARG A 159 -6.76 -21.27 -5.32
N VAL A 160 -5.52 -21.71 -5.43
CA VAL A 160 -4.42 -21.29 -4.55
C VAL A 160 -4.09 -19.83 -4.80
N THR A 161 -3.99 -19.43 -6.05
CA THR A 161 -3.82 -18.01 -6.45
C THR A 161 -4.93 -17.15 -5.86
N THR A 162 -6.18 -17.60 -5.92
CA THR A 162 -7.34 -16.89 -5.36
C THR A 162 -7.23 -16.70 -3.85
N ILE A 163 -6.80 -17.74 -3.10
CA ILE A 163 -6.62 -17.64 -1.64
C ILE A 163 -5.63 -16.51 -1.30
N PHE A 164 -4.48 -16.49 -1.95
CA PHE A 164 -3.50 -15.42 -1.72
C PHE A 164 -4.03 -14.04 -2.13
N PHE A 165 -4.79 -13.98 -3.23
CA PHE A 165 -5.40 -12.73 -3.69
C PHE A 165 -6.44 -12.20 -2.69
N VAL A 166 -7.25 -13.08 -2.11
CA VAL A 166 -8.21 -12.72 -1.05
C VAL A 166 -7.46 -12.20 0.19
N ILE A 167 -6.45 -12.92 0.66
CA ILE A 167 -5.68 -12.49 1.85
C ILE A 167 -5.04 -11.11 1.65
N VAL A 168 -4.40 -10.89 0.51
CA VAL A 168 -3.76 -9.60 0.24
C VAL A 168 -4.80 -8.49 0.01
N GLY A 169 -5.94 -8.80 -0.60
CA GLY A 169 -7.06 -7.86 -0.72
C GLY A 169 -7.61 -7.45 0.65
N LEU A 170 -7.85 -8.41 1.53
CA LEU A 170 -8.28 -8.16 2.90
C LEU A 170 -7.24 -7.37 3.72
N THR A 171 -5.95 -7.56 3.42
CA THR A 171 -4.87 -6.76 4.02
C THR A 171 -4.95 -5.31 3.59
N SER A 172 -5.21 -5.07 2.30
CA SER A 172 -5.29 -3.73 1.71
C SER A 172 -6.50 -2.93 2.19
N LEU A 173 -7.60 -3.59 2.51
CA LEU A 173 -8.78 -2.92 3.08
C LEU A 173 -8.72 -2.77 4.61
N GLY A 174 -7.61 -3.17 5.23
CA GLY A 174 -7.42 -3.01 6.67
C GLY A 174 -8.24 -3.97 7.52
N LEU A 175 -8.34 -5.26 7.16
CA LEU A 175 -9.05 -6.24 7.98
C LEU A 175 -8.26 -6.52 9.28
N PRO A 176 -8.91 -6.47 10.48
CA PRO A 176 -8.29 -6.86 11.74
C PRO A 176 -7.66 -8.27 11.69
N GLY A 177 -6.46 -8.40 12.26
CA GLY A 177 -5.66 -9.64 12.19
C GLY A 177 -4.63 -9.66 11.06
N LEU A 178 -4.65 -8.67 10.17
CA LEU A 178 -3.65 -8.47 9.12
C LEU A 178 -2.86 -7.18 9.36
N SER A 179 -1.62 -7.13 8.85
CA SER A 179 -0.68 -6.04 9.16
C SER A 179 -1.17 -4.66 8.75
N GLY A 180 -1.97 -4.55 7.68
CA GLY A 180 -2.55 -3.29 7.20
C GLY A 180 -3.38 -2.59 8.26
N PHE A 181 -4.25 -3.34 8.94
CA PHE A 181 -5.12 -2.78 9.98
C PHE A 181 -4.35 -2.07 11.09
N VAL A 182 -3.35 -2.75 11.65
CA VAL A 182 -2.59 -2.20 12.79
C VAL A 182 -1.86 -0.91 12.39
N ALA A 183 -1.25 -0.91 11.21
CA ALA A 183 -0.49 0.23 10.72
C ALA A 183 -1.39 1.43 10.42
N GLU A 184 -2.48 1.22 9.68
CA GLU A 184 -3.43 2.28 9.32
C GLU A 184 -4.16 2.84 10.54
N LEU A 185 -4.58 1.99 11.47
CA LEU A 185 -5.21 2.42 12.71
C LEU A 185 -4.32 3.37 13.51
N LEU A 186 -3.02 3.05 13.64
CA LEU A 186 -2.07 3.94 14.33
C LEU A 186 -1.91 5.27 13.59
N VAL A 187 -1.84 5.25 12.26
CA VAL A 187 -1.79 6.50 11.47
C VAL A 187 -3.06 7.32 11.70
N PHE A 188 -4.25 6.71 11.58
CA PHE A 188 -5.51 7.43 11.75
C PHE A 188 -5.64 8.03 13.15
N ILE A 189 -5.26 7.30 14.20
CA ILE A 189 -5.24 7.82 15.58
C ILE A 189 -4.25 8.99 15.68
N GLY A 190 -3.04 8.86 15.13
CA GLY A 190 -2.03 9.91 15.15
C GLY A 190 -2.49 11.17 14.42
N VAL A 191 -3.07 11.00 13.22
CA VAL A 191 -3.61 12.10 12.42
C VAL A 191 -4.81 12.75 13.11
N PHE A 192 -5.72 11.96 13.68
CA PHE A 192 -6.91 12.49 14.37
C PHE A 192 -6.55 13.39 15.55
N ARG A 193 -5.47 13.09 16.27
CA ARG A 193 -4.98 13.93 17.39
C ARG A 193 -4.46 15.28 16.94
N THR A 194 -3.94 15.40 15.73
CA THR A 194 -3.29 16.62 15.24
C THR A 194 -4.16 17.35 14.20
N TYR A 195 -4.80 16.60 13.31
CA TYR A 195 -5.59 17.10 12.17
C TYR A 195 -6.90 16.32 12.00
N PRO A 196 -7.89 16.47 12.90
CA PRO A 196 -9.08 15.60 12.95
C PRO A 196 -9.88 15.59 11.64
N VAL A 197 -10.03 16.72 10.98
CA VAL A 197 -10.78 16.80 9.70
C VAL A 197 -10.11 15.97 8.62
N LEU A 198 -8.78 16.02 8.52
CA LEU A 198 -8.02 15.27 7.52
C LEU A 198 -8.02 13.77 7.83
N ALA A 199 -8.07 13.40 9.10
CA ALA A 199 -8.24 12.01 9.52
C ALA A 199 -9.59 11.43 9.05
N ILE A 200 -10.67 12.21 9.14
CA ILE A 200 -11.99 11.79 8.64
C ILE A 200 -11.94 11.52 7.14
N LEU A 201 -11.30 12.38 6.36
CA LEU A 201 -11.12 12.18 4.91
C LEU A 201 -10.32 10.91 4.61
N ALA A 202 -9.28 10.63 5.40
CA ALA A 202 -8.49 9.40 5.25
C ALA A 202 -9.31 8.14 5.55
N VAL A 203 -10.16 8.15 6.58
CA VAL A 203 -11.07 7.04 6.90
C VAL A 203 -12.12 6.84 5.79
N ILE A 204 -12.66 7.91 5.22
CA ILE A 204 -13.56 7.81 4.06
C ILE A 204 -12.84 7.17 2.87
N ALA A 205 -11.60 7.54 2.61
CA ALA A 205 -10.81 6.95 1.54
C ALA A 205 -10.50 5.46 1.80
N ALA A 206 -10.30 5.05 3.06
CA ALA A 206 -10.19 3.63 3.44
C ALA A 206 -11.47 2.85 3.13
N ALA A 207 -12.65 3.46 3.30
CA ALA A 207 -13.91 2.85 2.88
C ALA A 207 -13.97 2.69 1.34
N ILE A 208 -13.45 3.65 0.57
CA ILE A 208 -13.33 3.53 -0.90
C ILE A 208 -12.39 2.38 -1.26
N THR A 209 -11.30 2.20 -0.49
CA THR A 209 -10.39 1.05 -0.67
C THR A 209 -11.14 -0.27 -0.56
N ALA A 210 -12.02 -0.43 0.42
CA ALA A 210 -12.84 -1.63 0.53
C ALA A 210 -13.71 -1.85 -0.72
N VAL A 211 -14.30 -0.80 -1.26
CA VAL A 211 -15.14 -0.90 -2.46
C VAL A 211 -14.36 -1.41 -3.66
N TYR A 212 -13.20 -0.81 -4.00
CA TYR A 212 -12.47 -1.23 -5.19
C TYR A 212 -11.80 -2.60 -5.03
N ILE A 213 -11.36 -2.97 -3.84
CA ILE A 213 -10.79 -4.29 -3.56
C ILE A 213 -11.86 -5.39 -3.70
N LEU A 214 -13.03 -5.19 -3.07
CA LEU A 214 -14.12 -6.17 -3.17
C LEU A 214 -14.65 -6.27 -4.61
N ARG A 215 -14.73 -5.15 -5.33
CA ARG A 215 -15.07 -5.14 -6.76
C ARG A 215 -14.06 -5.94 -7.58
N MET A 216 -12.76 -5.74 -7.37
CA MET A 216 -11.69 -6.45 -8.07
C MET A 216 -11.77 -7.96 -7.80
N LEU A 217 -11.99 -8.36 -6.55
CA LEU A 217 -12.21 -9.77 -6.16
C LEU A 217 -13.45 -10.34 -6.84
N ALA A 218 -14.59 -9.65 -6.77
CA ALA A 218 -15.84 -10.11 -7.33
C ALA A 218 -15.75 -10.30 -8.85
N MET A 219 -15.18 -9.34 -9.57
CA MET A 219 -15.14 -9.37 -11.03
C MET A 219 -14.13 -10.38 -11.57
N ALA A 220 -12.90 -10.41 -11.05
CA ALA A 220 -11.87 -11.26 -11.61
C ALA A 220 -11.96 -12.73 -11.10
N PHE A 221 -12.28 -12.93 -9.83
CA PHE A 221 -12.16 -14.26 -9.21
C PHE A 221 -13.49 -14.95 -8.93
N PHE A 222 -14.53 -14.22 -8.48
CA PHE A 222 -15.78 -14.84 -7.97
C PHE A 222 -16.98 -14.77 -8.92
N GLY A 223 -16.82 -14.20 -10.10
CA GLY A 223 -17.86 -14.22 -11.12
C GLY A 223 -18.20 -15.65 -11.63
N PRO A 224 -19.27 -15.80 -12.43
CA PRO A 224 -19.56 -17.07 -13.07
C PRO A 224 -18.36 -17.45 -13.97
N PRO A 225 -17.97 -18.75 -13.99
CA PRO A 225 -16.84 -19.17 -14.81
C PRO A 225 -17.17 -18.92 -16.28
N ASP A 226 -16.28 -18.25 -16.96
CA ASP A 226 -16.37 -18.10 -18.39
C ASP A 226 -16.21 -19.46 -19.07
N LYS A 227 -17.08 -19.73 -20.05
CA LYS A 227 -17.04 -20.95 -20.87
C LYS A 227 -16.11 -20.83 -22.09
N ASP A 228 -15.42 -19.69 -22.22
CA ASP A 228 -14.51 -19.44 -23.32
C ASP A 228 -13.37 -20.48 -23.30
N PRO A 229 -13.12 -21.19 -24.40
CA PRO A 229 -12.02 -22.18 -24.52
C PRO A 229 -10.63 -21.56 -24.22
N ARG A 230 -10.47 -20.24 -24.36
CA ARG A 230 -9.23 -19.54 -24.02
C ARG A 230 -8.79 -19.75 -22.58
N TRP A 231 -9.70 -20.07 -21.67
CA TRP A 231 -9.41 -20.26 -20.25
C TRP A 231 -9.20 -21.71 -19.83
N GLU A 232 -9.35 -22.68 -20.74
CA GLU A 232 -9.23 -24.10 -20.42
C GLU A 232 -7.81 -24.50 -20.01
N HIS A 233 -6.80 -23.81 -20.54
CA HIS A 233 -5.39 -24.08 -20.26
C HIS A 233 -4.87 -23.41 -18.98
N LEU A 234 -5.69 -22.60 -18.26
CA LEU A 234 -5.24 -21.94 -17.06
C LEU A 234 -4.94 -22.96 -15.96
N HIS A 235 -3.70 -23.00 -15.53
CA HIS A 235 -3.23 -23.78 -14.40
C HIS A 235 -2.96 -22.89 -13.19
N ASP A 236 -3.05 -23.43 -11.99
CA ASP A 236 -2.84 -22.69 -10.74
C ASP A 236 -1.35 -22.39 -10.49
N ALA A 237 -1.06 -21.68 -9.41
CA ALA A 237 0.28 -21.26 -9.03
C ALA A 237 1.24 -22.45 -8.91
N SER A 238 2.45 -22.29 -9.43
CA SER A 238 3.55 -23.26 -9.29
C SER A 238 4.07 -23.32 -7.85
N GLY A 239 4.76 -24.39 -7.49
CA GLY A 239 5.34 -24.53 -6.15
C GLY A 239 6.27 -23.37 -5.73
N ARG A 240 7.00 -22.77 -6.67
CA ARG A 240 7.86 -21.61 -6.40
C ARG A 240 7.06 -20.35 -6.10
N GLU A 241 5.99 -20.11 -6.85
CA GLU A 241 5.08 -18.97 -6.64
C GLU A 241 4.35 -19.12 -5.30
N VAL A 242 3.89 -20.33 -4.99
CA VAL A 242 3.26 -20.65 -3.69
C VAL A 242 4.22 -20.40 -2.54
N ALA A 243 5.48 -20.84 -2.65
CA ALA A 243 6.48 -20.59 -1.60
C ALA A 243 6.73 -19.08 -1.38
N ALA A 244 6.92 -18.31 -2.44
CA ALA A 244 7.11 -16.88 -2.35
C ALA A 244 5.88 -16.17 -1.76
N ALA A 245 4.68 -16.48 -2.24
CA ALA A 245 3.43 -15.91 -1.74
C ALA A 245 3.18 -16.30 -0.26
N SER A 246 3.53 -17.52 0.15
CA SER A 246 3.41 -17.98 1.53
C SER A 246 4.31 -17.20 2.48
N ILE A 247 5.57 -16.93 2.11
CA ILE A 247 6.50 -16.14 2.92
C ILE A 247 5.94 -14.73 3.16
N LEU A 248 5.46 -14.08 2.10
CA LEU A 248 4.86 -12.74 2.20
C LEU A 248 3.58 -12.76 3.04
N THR A 249 2.73 -13.77 2.86
CA THR A 249 1.50 -13.95 3.63
C THR A 249 1.78 -14.18 5.11
N LEU A 250 2.77 -15.01 5.43
CA LEU A 250 3.18 -15.25 6.82
C LEU A 250 3.65 -13.96 7.49
N ALA A 251 4.41 -13.12 6.80
CA ALA A 251 4.84 -11.83 7.32
C ALA A 251 3.63 -10.89 7.60
N ILE A 252 2.64 -10.85 6.69
CA ILE A 252 1.40 -10.07 6.85
C ILE A 252 0.62 -10.54 8.08
N VAL A 253 0.38 -11.84 8.21
CA VAL A 253 -0.40 -12.43 9.31
C VAL A 253 0.35 -12.31 10.64
N PHE A 254 1.65 -12.60 10.66
CA PHE A 254 2.46 -12.48 11.87
C PHE A 254 2.42 -11.07 12.45
N VAL A 255 2.67 -10.06 11.63
CA VAL A 255 2.65 -8.65 12.08
C VAL A 255 1.22 -8.19 12.40
N GLY A 256 0.21 -8.75 11.72
CA GLY A 256 -1.20 -8.45 12.02
C GLY A 256 -1.67 -8.98 13.36
N ILE A 257 -1.23 -10.20 13.75
CA ILE A 257 -1.61 -10.83 15.01
C ILE A 257 -0.70 -10.40 16.16
N TYR A 258 0.60 -10.30 15.91
CA TYR A 258 1.60 -9.97 16.93
C TYR A 258 2.53 -8.83 16.48
N PRO A 259 2.03 -7.58 16.43
CA PRO A 259 2.81 -6.42 15.98
C PRO A 259 3.87 -5.97 16.98
N ALA A 260 3.78 -6.40 18.25
CA ALA A 260 4.59 -5.89 19.36
C ALA A 260 6.11 -5.96 19.14
N PRO A 261 6.72 -7.02 18.58
CA PRO A 261 8.16 -7.04 18.35
C PRO A 261 8.63 -5.94 17.42
N LEU A 262 7.92 -5.76 16.29
CA LEU A 262 8.27 -4.76 15.31
C LEU A 262 7.98 -3.34 15.82
N LEU A 263 6.85 -3.13 16.50
CA LEU A 263 6.51 -1.85 17.11
C LEU A 263 7.49 -1.42 18.20
N ARG A 264 8.06 -2.33 18.98
CA ARG A 264 9.10 -1.97 19.98
C ARG A 264 10.32 -1.33 19.32
N VAL A 265 10.79 -1.92 18.22
CA VAL A 265 11.92 -1.39 17.46
C VAL A 265 11.58 -0.04 16.83
N ILE A 266 10.41 0.04 16.21
CA ILE A 266 9.92 1.28 15.56
C ILE A 266 9.79 2.40 16.60
N ASN A 267 9.14 2.14 17.74
CA ASN A 267 8.92 3.14 18.79
C ASN A 267 10.23 3.66 19.36
N SER A 268 11.23 2.80 19.54
CA SER A 268 12.58 3.22 19.99
C SER A 268 13.20 4.21 18.99
N GLY A 269 13.14 3.90 17.68
CA GLY A 269 13.64 4.78 16.64
C GLY A 269 12.87 6.10 16.54
N VAL A 270 11.54 6.04 16.64
CA VAL A 270 10.66 7.23 16.61
C VAL A 270 10.92 8.13 17.82
N THR A 271 11.08 7.55 19.03
CA THR A 271 11.41 8.33 20.22
C THR A 271 12.75 9.04 20.06
N THR A 272 13.77 8.35 19.56
CA THR A 272 15.08 8.94 19.29
C THR A 272 14.99 10.09 18.29
N LEU A 273 14.20 9.92 17.20
CA LEU A 273 13.98 10.95 16.19
C LEU A 273 13.32 12.19 16.80
N LEU A 274 12.21 12.02 17.53
CA LEU A 274 11.45 13.13 18.13
C LEU A 274 12.28 13.89 19.18
N ASN A 275 13.05 13.18 20.01
CA ASN A 275 13.99 13.80 20.95
C ASN A 275 15.02 14.66 20.21
N GLY A 276 15.54 14.17 19.06
CA GLY A 276 16.47 14.93 18.21
C GLY A 276 15.84 16.18 17.60
N MET A 277 14.53 16.14 17.32
CA MET A 277 13.74 17.28 16.82
C MET A 277 13.26 18.23 17.93
N LYS A 278 13.52 17.91 19.21
CA LYS A 278 13.02 18.64 20.39
C LYS A 278 11.49 18.76 20.44
N LEU A 279 10.80 17.67 20.07
CA LEU A 279 9.35 17.50 20.06
C LEU A 279 8.89 16.57 21.17
#